data_3e55c4634dd034015b5d096b81556040
#
_entry.id   3e55c4634dd034015b5d096b81556040
#
_cell.length_a   1.000
_cell.length_b   1.000
_cell.length_c   1.000
_cell.angle_alpha   90.00
_cell.angle_beta   90.00
_cell.angle_gamma   90.00
#
_symmetry.space_group_name_H-M   'P 1'
#
loop_
_entity.id
_entity.type
_entity.pdbx_description
1 polymer ?
#
loop_
_entity_poly.entity_id
_entity_poly.type
_entity_poly.pdbx_seq_one_letter_code
_entity_poly.pdbx_strand_id
1 'polypeptide(L)'
;ELKIMLELKRLSVDDGLDIYTMLQEIPAEENGLINKANGLTFDEYKEWLIVKQRDSEQEGIVDGWKVPSTTFWLYADGIPVGFGSVRHFLTEALRKAGGNIGYGIAPAFRGKGYGKELLRLLLNEAKEMGIDKVLVTILLDNIASQAVAIANGGVVTERTDERVFIWIDTKK
;
A
#
# COMPACT_ATOMS: atom_id res chain seq x y z
N GLU A 1 18.59 22.80 9.31
CA GLU A 1 18.13 21.76 8.39
C GLU A 1 16.62 21.57 8.48
N LEU A 2 15.92 21.81 7.37
CA LEU A 2 14.47 21.66 7.33
C LEU A 2 14.08 20.19 7.31
N LYS A 3 13.29 19.78 8.28
CA LYS A 3 12.80 18.42 8.38
C LYS A 3 11.48 18.28 7.63
N ILE A 4 11.41 17.34 6.68
CA ILE A 4 10.19 17.05 5.93
C ILE A 4 9.17 16.36 6.85
N MET A 5 7.95 16.86 6.84
CA MET A 5 6.85 16.25 7.59
C MET A 5 6.12 15.27 6.71
N LEU A 6 6.12 14.00 7.11
CA LEU A 6 5.39 12.94 6.44
C LEU A 6 4.09 12.67 7.20
N GLU A 7 3.01 12.54 6.46
CA GLU A 7 1.68 12.31 7.03
C GLU A 7 0.92 11.29 6.18
N LEU A 8 0.29 10.33 6.85
CA LEU A 8 -0.56 9.35 6.19
C LEU A 8 -2.02 9.76 6.36
N LYS A 9 -2.77 9.82 5.26
CA LYS A 9 -4.20 10.15 5.29
C LYS A 9 -5.00 9.04 4.63
N ARG A 10 -6.12 8.65 5.27
CA ARG A 10 -7.04 7.68 4.70
C ARG A 10 -7.75 8.26 3.49
N LEU A 11 -7.97 7.45 2.47
CA LEU A 11 -8.76 7.79 1.29
C LEU A 11 -10.14 8.32 1.71
N SER A 12 -10.57 9.40 1.08
CA SER A 12 -11.90 10.00 1.24
C SER A 12 -12.55 10.17 -0.13
N VAL A 13 -13.86 10.06 -0.20
CA VAL A 13 -14.61 10.33 -1.43
C VAL A 13 -14.49 11.79 -1.89
N ASP A 14 -14.02 12.67 -0.99
CA ASP A 14 -13.81 14.10 -1.27
C ASP A 14 -12.39 14.41 -1.78
N ASP A 15 -11.51 13.42 -1.91
CA ASP A 15 -10.15 13.62 -2.38
C ASP A 15 -10.17 14.24 -3.79
N GLY A 16 -9.31 15.22 -3.97
CA GLY A 16 -9.35 16.10 -5.13
C GLY A 16 -8.27 15.86 -6.16
N LEU A 17 -7.96 16.92 -6.88
CA LEU A 17 -7.09 16.88 -8.06
C LEU A 17 -5.64 16.53 -7.73
N ASP A 18 -5.14 16.90 -6.55
CA ASP A 18 -3.77 16.60 -6.14
C ASP A 18 -3.51 15.08 -6.03
N ILE A 19 -4.44 14.35 -5.43
CA ILE A 19 -4.37 12.89 -5.36
C ILE A 19 -4.52 12.28 -6.75
N TYR A 20 -5.48 12.76 -7.53
CA TYR A 20 -5.67 12.31 -8.90
C TYR A 20 -4.38 12.44 -9.72
N THR A 21 -3.75 13.61 -9.65
CA THR A 21 -2.50 13.88 -10.38
C THR A 21 -1.38 12.95 -9.96
N MET A 22 -1.20 12.74 -8.66
CA MET A 22 -0.21 11.81 -8.13
C MET A 22 -0.45 10.38 -8.66
N LEU A 23 -1.71 9.92 -8.66
CA LEU A 23 -2.06 8.58 -9.13
C LEU A 23 -1.79 8.39 -10.63
N GLN A 24 -1.91 9.46 -11.43
CA GLN A 24 -1.60 9.37 -12.86
C GLN A 24 -0.10 9.22 -13.13
N GLU A 25 0.74 9.59 -12.19
CA GLU A 25 2.20 9.47 -12.33
C GLU A 25 2.73 8.09 -11.90
N ILE A 26 1.96 7.34 -11.16
CA ILE A 26 2.33 5.98 -10.75
C ILE A 26 1.85 5.00 -11.82
N PRO A 27 2.73 4.14 -12.37
CA PRO A 27 2.33 3.20 -13.43
C PRO A 27 1.13 2.32 -13.04
N ALA A 28 0.36 1.91 -14.04
CA ALA A 28 -0.80 1.04 -13.84
C ALA A 28 -0.40 -0.31 -13.23
N GLU A 29 0.81 -0.77 -13.52
CA GLU A 29 1.39 -1.96 -12.91
C GLU A 29 2.90 -1.77 -12.81
N GLU A 30 3.46 -2.05 -11.63
CA GLU A 30 4.90 -2.00 -11.42
C GLU A 30 5.26 -2.91 -10.25
N ASN A 31 6.13 -3.88 -10.49
CA ASN A 31 6.62 -4.79 -9.46
C ASN A 31 5.49 -5.48 -8.66
N GLY A 32 4.39 -5.80 -9.33
CA GLY A 32 3.25 -6.45 -8.71
C GLY A 32 2.24 -5.50 -8.06
N LEU A 33 2.55 -4.21 -7.96
CA LEU A 33 1.59 -3.21 -7.49
C LEU A 33 0.67 -2.82 -8.63
N ILE A 34 -0.63 -2.94 -8.41
CA ILE A 34 -1.66 -2.58 -9.39
C ILE A 34 -2.27 -1.23 -9.00
N ASN A 35 -2.20 -0.28 -9.93
CA ASN A 35 -2.81 1.04 -9.77
C ASN A 35 -3.92 1.22 -10.79
N LYS A 36 -5.13 0.87 -10.42
CA LYS A 36 -6.29 0.95 -11.31
C LYS A 36 -6.77 2.37 -11.57
N ALA A 37 -6.31 3.34 -10.82
CA ALA A 37 -6.64 4.74 -11.05
C ALA A 37 -5.84 5.36 -12.20
N ASN A 38 -4.70 4.75 -12.58
CA ASN A 38 -3.92 5.23 -13.72
C ASN A 38 -4.74 5.09 -15.01
N GLY A 39 -4.84 6.18 -15.75
CA GLY A 39 -5.58 6.22 -17.02
C GLY A 39 -7.05 6.59 -16.89
N LEU A 40 -7.59 6.71 -15.67
CA LEU A 40 -8.97 7.16 -15.48
C LEU A 40 -9.07 8.67 -15.74
N THR A 41 -10.22 9.11 -16.26
CA THR A 41 -10.56 10.55 -16.25
C THR A 41 -10.81 11.00 -14.82
N PHE A 42 -10.85 12.30 -14.59
CA PHE A 42 -11.14 12.82 -13.25
C PHE A 42 -12.52 12.36 -12.74
N ASP A 43 -13.53 12.35 -13.62
CA ASP A 43 -14.87 11.88 -13.25
C ASP A 43 -14.87 10.39 -12.90
N GLU A 44 -14.17 9.58 -13.68
CA GLU A 44 -14.00 8.15 -13.40
C GLU A 44 -13.24 7.92 -12.09
N TYR A 45 -12.24 8.74 -11.80
CA TYR A 45 -11.52 8.71 -10.54
C TYR A 45 -12.45 8.99 -9.36
N LYS A 46 -13.36 9.95 -9.48
CA LYS A 46 -14.33 10.24 -8.41
C LYS A 46 -15.23 9.02 -8.11
N GLU A 47 -15.64 8.31 -9.15
CA GLU A 47 -16.40 7.06 -9.00
C GLU A 47 -15.53 5.96 -8.36
N TRP A 48 -14.27 5.86 -8.76
CA TRP A 48 -13.31 4.92 -8.20
C TRP A 48 -13.11 5.15 -6.69
N LEU A 49 -13.06 6.41 -6.23
CA LEU A 49 -12.97 6.73 -4.80
C LEU A 49 -14.15 6.15 -4.03
N ILE A 50 -15.35 6.25 -4.58
CA ILE A 50 -16.57 5.72 -3.95
C ILE A 50 -16.46 4.20 -3.79
N VAL A 51 -16.00 3.50 -4.83
CA VAL A 51 -15.80 2.05 -4.78
C VAL A 51 -14.76 1.68 -3.72
N LYS A 52 -13.65 2.41 -3.65
CA LYS A 52 -12.59 2.15 -2.68
C LYS A 52 -13.05 2.40 -1.24
N GLN A 53 -13.82 3.43 -1.02
CA GLN A 53 -14.42 3.71 0.29
C GLN A 53 -15.34 2.56 0.71
N ARG A 54 -16.18 2.09 -0.21
CA ARG A 54 -17.08 0.94 0.01
C ARG A 54 -16.29 -0.33 0.33
N ASP A 55 -15.19 -0.58 -0.40
CA ASP A 55 -14.31 -1.75 -0.17
C ASP A 55 -13.77 -1.77 1.27
N SER A 56 -13.50 -0.61 1.86
CA SER A 56 -12.99 -0.52 3.23
C SER A 56 -14.04 -0.79 4.30
N GLU A 57 -15.31 -0.70 3.95
CA GLU A 57 -16.44 -0.85 4.86
C GLU A 57 -17.10 -2.22 4.79
N GLN A 58 -16.73 -3.04 3.80
CA GLN A 58 -17.31 -4.37 3.64
C GLN A 58 -16.78 -5.35 4.69
N GLU A 59 -17.57 -6.39 4.94
CA GLU A 59 -17.19 -7.49 5.83
C GLU A 59 -17.09 -8.77 5.02
N GLY A 60 -16.16 -9.65 5.43
CA GLY A 60 -16.01 -10.96 4.84
C GLY A 60 -15.32 -10.97 3.48
N ILE A 61 -15.40 -12.08 2.79
CA ILE A 61 -14.74 -12.31 1.51
C ILE A 61 -15.70 -11.90 0.38
N VAL A 62 -15.19 -11.08 -0.55
CA VAL A 62 -15.93 -10.63 -1.71
C VAL A 62 -15.34 -11.31 -2.95
N ASP A 63 -16.20 -11.74 -3.87
CA ASP A 63 -15.81 -12.38 -5.13
C ASP A 63 -14.88 -13.60 -4.94
N GLY A 64 -15.09 -14.34 -3.83
CA GLY A 64 -14.39 -15.58 -3.55
C GLY A 64 -12.97 -15.46 -3.01
N TRP A 65 -12.28 -14.30 -3.20
CA TRP A 65 -10.90 -14.12 -2.74
C TRP A 65 -10.60 -12.71 -2.23
N LYS A 66 -11.33 -11.73 -2.74
CA LYS A 66 -11.10 -10.32 -2.41
C LYS A 66 -11.60 -10.04 -1.00
N VAL A 67 -10.73 -9.44 -0.20
CA VAL A 67 -11.05 -9.04 1.18
C VAL A 67 -11.20 -7.52 1.26
N PRO A 68 -11.88 -7.00 2.29
CA PRO A 68 -11.90 -5.55 2.55
C PRO A 68 -10.48 -5.00 2.67
N SER A 69 -10.27 -3.81 2.13
CA SER A 69 -8.99 -3.11 2.23
C SER A 69 -9.21 -1.62 2.43
N THR A 70 -8.27 -0.98 3.12
CA THR A 70 -8.28 0.45 3.35
C THR A 70 -7.10 1.08 2.63
N THR A 71 -7.36 2.14 1.87
CA THR A 71 -6.34 2.84 1.08
C THR A 71 -5.95 4.14 1.77
N PHE A 72 -4.66 4.45 1.70
CA PHE A 72 -4.06 5.62 2.33
C PHE A 72 -3.16 6.35 1.35
N TRP A 73 -3.02 7.64 1.56
CA TRP A 73 -2.11 8.51 0.82
C TRP A 73 -0.98 8.98 1.72
N LEU A 74 0.24 8.99 1.19
CA LEU A 74 1.38 9.58 1.89
C LEU A 74 1.60 11.00 1.39
N TYR A 75 1.63 11.95 2.32
CA TYR A 75 1.94 13.35 2.05
C TYR A 75 3.32 13.68 2.59
N ALA A 76 4.11 14.40 1.81
CA ALA A 76 5.38 14.98 2.23
C ALA A 76 5.26 16.49 2.13
N ASP A 77 5.28 17.19 3.28
CA ASP A 77 5.07 18.64 3.38
C ASP A 77 3.81 19.09 2.61
N GLY A 78 2.71 18.35 2.78
CA GLY A 78 1.43 18.69 2.15
C GLY A 78 1.28 18.26 0.69
N ILE A 79 2.26 17.58 0.12
CA ILE A 79 2.24 17.11 -1.28
C ILE A 79 2.06 15.60 -1.29
N PRO A 80 1.06 15.05 -2.02
CA PRO A 80 0.91 13.60 -2.11
C PRO A 80 2.06 13.00 -2.92
N VAL A 81 2.74 12.00 -2.34
CA VAL A 81 3.92 11.39 -2.94
C VAL A 81 3.81 9.89 -3.14
N GLY A 82 2.79 9.26 -2.57
CA GLY A 82 2.63 7.82 -2.68
C GLY A 82 1.30 7.34 -2.12
N PHE A 83 1.05 6.05 -2.27
CA PHE A 83 -0.15 5.43 -1.73
C PHE A 83 0.14 4.01 -1.26
N GLY A 84 -0.74 3.51 -0.41
CA GLY A 84 -0.70 2.12 0.01
C GLY A 84 -2.06 1.66 0.49
N SER A 85 -2.21 0.35 0.61
CA SER A 85 -3.43 -0.23 1.12
C SER A 85 -3.13 -1.36 2.10
N VAL A 86 -4.05 -1.54 3.05
CA VAL A 86 -3.98 -2.62 4.03
C VAL A 86 -5.21 -3.50 3.82
N ARG A 87 -5.00 -4.76 3.47
CA ARG A 87 -6.04 -5.78 3.44
C ARG A 87 -6.29 -6.23 4.86
N HIS A 88 -7.57 -6.26 5.27
CA HIS A 88 -7.94 -6.45 6.67
C HIS A 88 -7.64 -7.84 7.20
N PHE A 89 -7.58 -8.85 6.33
CA PHE A 89 -7.17 -10.21 6.67
C PHE A 89 -6.66 -10.93 5.42
N LEU A 90 -6.12 -12.14 5.61
CA LEU A 90 -5.57 -12.95 4.51
C LEU A 90 -6.48 -14.12 4.19
N THR A 91 -6.59 -14.42 2.90
CA THR A 91 -7.12 -15.69 2.40
C THR A 91 -5.94 -16.55 1.98
N GLU A 92 -6.19 -17.83 1.63
CA GLU A 92 -5.14 -18.70 1.10
C GLU A 92 -4.49 -18.11 -0.15
N ALA A 93 -5.29 -17.55 -1.06
CA ALA A 93 -4.78 -16.90 -2.27
C ALA A 93 -3.84 -15.72 -1.94
N LEU A 94 -4.22 -14.89 -0.97
CA LEU A 94 -3.42 -13.73 -0.57
C LEU A 94 -2.15 -14.12 0.20
N ARG A 95 -2.14 -15.29 0.85
CA ARG A 95 -0.92 -15.81 1.46
C ARG A 95 0.11 -16.27 0.43
N LYS A 96 -0.35 -16.63 -0.76
CA LYS A 96 0.52 -17.06 -1.87
C LYS A 96 1.00 -15.88 -2.70
N ALA A 97 0.20 -14.83 -2.82
CA ALA A 97 0.54 -13.61 -3.57
C ALA A 97 -0.33 -12.46 -3.09
N GLY A 98 0.28 -11.29 -2.90
CA GLY A 98 -0.42 -10.07 -2.49
C GLY A 98 -0.21 -9.70 -1.02
N GLY A 99 -0.36 -10.63 -0.10
CA GLY A 99 -0.21 -10.34 1.34
C GLY A 99 -1.20 -9.31 1.86
N ASN A 100 -0.87 -8.66 3.00
CA ASN A 100 -1.71 -7.64 3.63
C ASN A 100 -1.50 -6.23 3.05
N ILE A 101 -0.28 -5.89 2.67
CA ILE A 101 0.08 -4.51 2.32
C ILE A 101 0.70 -4.44 0.94
N GLY A 102 0.20 -3.49 0.13
CA GLY A 102 0.84 -3.06 -1.10
C GLY A 102 1.02 -1.55 -1.05
N TYR A 103 2.11 -1.03 -1.60
CA TYR A 103 2.39 0.40 -1.58
C TYR A 103 3.32 0.80 -2.71
N GLY A 104 3.32 2.09 -3.05
CA GLY A 104 4.22 2.64 -4.05
C GLY A 104 4.43 4.14 -3.84
N ILE A 105 5.59 4.60 -4.28
CA ILE A 105 5.96 6.02 -4.27
C ILE A 105 5.99 6.51 -5.72
N ALA A 106 5.47 7.71 -5.97
CA ALA A 106 5.51 8.31 -7.29
C ALA A 106 6.97 8.49 -7.75
N PRO A 107 7.29 8.21 -9.02
CA PRO A 107 8.67 8.17 -9.51
C PRO A 107 9.51 9.41 -9.16
N ALA A 108 8.93 10.62 -9.23
CA ALA A 108 9.64 11.86 -8.92
C ALA A 108 10.11 11.96 -7.47
N PHE A 109 9.57 11.15 -6.57
CA PHE A 109 9.84 11.21 -5.13
C PHE A 109 10.60 9.99 -4.60
N ARG A 110 11.07 9.13 -5.49
CA ARG A 110 11.84 7.94 -5.10
C ARG A 110 13.28 8.29 -4.70
N GLY A 111 13.91 7.40 -3.93
CA GLY A 111 15.27 7.60 -3.47
C GLY A 111 15.43 8.54 -2.28
N LYS A 112 14.33 8.86 -1.59
CA LYS A 112 14.30 9.79 -0.45
C LYS A 112 13.96 9.11 0.89
N GLY A 113 13.78 7.78 0.88
CA GLY A 113 13.40 7.05 2.09
C GLY A 113 11.91 7.03 2.37
N TYR A 114 11.07 7.56 1.48
CA TYR A 114 9.62 7.63 1.71
C TYR A 114 8.96 6.26 1.71
N GLY A 115 9.47 5.31 0.93
CA GLY A 115 8.92 3.93 0.94
C GLY A 115 9.02 3.27 2.30
N LYS A 116 10.16 3.42 2.97
CA LYS A 116 10.39 2.89 4.31
C LYS A 116 9.42 3.51 5.32
N GLU A 117 9.25 4.84 5.26
CA GLU A 117 8.34 5.54 6.14
C GLU A 117 6.88 5.22 5.84
N LEU A 118 6.52 5.08 4.55
CA LEU A 118 5.16 4.69 4.16
C LEU A 118 4.82 3.31 4.73
N LEU A 119 5.71 2.32 4.58
CA LEU A 119 5.46 1.00 5.15
C LEU A 119 5.35 1.07 6.68
N ARG A 120 6.19 1.84 7.35
CA ARG A 120 6.12 2.03 8.81
C ARG A 120 4.74 2.55 9.23
N LEU A 121 4.23 3.57 8.53
CA LEU A 121 2.93 4.16 8.82
C LEU A 121 1.78 3.20 8.51
N LEU A 122 1.87 2.44 7.42
CA LEU A 122 0.87 1.42 7.10
C LEU A 122 0.85 0.29 8.14
N LEU A 123 2.01 -0.09 8.68
CA LEU A 123 2.09 -1.07 9.76
C LEU A 123 1.41 -0.56 11.03
N ASN A 124 1.54 0.73 11.33
CA ASN A 124 0.82 1.34 12.47
C ASN A 124 -0.69 1.26 12.25
N GLU A 125 -1.16 1.51 11.03
CA GLU A 125 -2.59 1.38 10.70
C GLU A 125 -3.06 -0.07 10.82
N ALA A 126 -2.26 -1.02 10.35
CA ALA A 126 -2.56 -2.45 10.49
C ALA A 126 -2.70 -2.85 11.96
N LYS A 127 -1.81 -2.33 12.80
CA LYS A 127 -1.86 -2.56 14.25
C LYS A 127 -3.17 -2.04 14.85
N GLU A 128 -3.59 -0.83 14.47
CA GLU A 128 -4.84 -0.23 14.93
C GLU A 128 -6.07 -1.05 14.46
N MET A 129 -5.95 -1.75 13.34
CA MET A 129 -6.99 -2.66 12.84
C MET A 129 -6.99 -4.02 13.57
N GLY A 130 -6.07 -4.26 14.50
CA GLY A 130 -5.94 -5.52 15.21
C GLY A 130 -5.14 -6.58 14.48
N ILE A 131 -4.41 -6.22 13.45
CA ILE A 131 -3.56 -7.16 12.70
C ILE A 131 -2.21 -7.25 13.40
N ASP A 132 -1.94 -8.38 14.05
CA ASP A 132 -0.72 -8.58 14.81
C ASP A 132 0.50 -8.88 13.95
N LYS A 133 0.29 -9.59 12.85
CA LYS A 133 1.34 -9.98 11.91
C LYS A 133 0.92 -9.68 10.50
N VAL A 134 1.76 -8.94 9.80
CA VAL A 134 1.54 -8.51 8.41
C VAL A 134 2.44 -9.31 7.49
N LEU A 135 1.86 -9.86 6.43
CA LEU A 135 2.60 -10.52 5.36
C LEU A 135 2.78 -9.52 4.21
N VAL A 136 4.01 -9.38 3.74
CA VAL A 136 4.30 -8.75 2.46
C VAL A 136 4.94 -9.80 1.54
N THR A 137 4.42 -9.90 0.32
CA THR A 137 4.97 -10.77 -0.71
C THR A 137 5.61 -9.89 -1.78
N ILE A 138 6.87 -10.13 -2.08
CA ILE A 138 7.68 -9.23 -2.89
C ILE A 138 8.35 -10.02 -4.00
N LEU A 139 8.32 -9.51 -5.24
CA LEU A 139 9.02 -10.14 -6.35
C LEU A 139 10.51 -10.24 -6.07
N LEU A 140 11.13 -11.34 -6.50
CA LEU A 140 12.55 -11.62 -6.20
C LEU A 140 13.52 -10.53 -6.64
N ASP A 141 13.22 -9.87 -7.75
CA ASP A 141 14.08 -8.82 -8.30
C ASP A 141 13.80 -7.43 -7.70
N ASN A 142 12.75 -7.30 -6.89
CA ASN A 142 12.43 -6.03 -6.23
C ASN A 142 13.22 -5.91 -4.92
N ILE A 143 14.53 -5.70 -5.04
CA ILE A 143 15.46 -5.64 -3.92
C ILE A 143 15.15 -4.46 -2.99
N ALA A 144 14.76 -3.33 -3.56
CA ALA A 144 14.44 -2.13 -2.78
C ALA A 144 13.28 -2.37 -1.80
N SER A 145 12.22 -3.03 -2.26
CA SER A 145 11.06 -3.34 -1.40
C SER A 145 11.40 -4.37 -0.32
N GLN A 146 12.25 -5.35 -0.63
CA GLN A 146 12.73 -6.31 0.36
C GLN A 146 13.52 -5.60 1.46
N ALA A 147 14.41 -4.68 1.10
CA ALA A 147 15.20 -3.92 2.06
C ALA A 147 14.29 -3.06 2.96
N VAL A 148 13.24 -2.46 2.40
CA VAL A 148 12.27 -1.67 3.15
C VAL A 148 11.54 -2.52 4.18
N ALA A 149 11.10 -3.73 3.79
CA ALA A 149 10.41 -4.65 4.69
C ALA A 149 11.33 -5.10 5.85
N ILE A 150 12.58 -5.45 5.55
CA ILE A 150 13.57 -5.84 6.56
C ILE A 150 13.86 -4.68 7.51
N ALA A 151 13.99 -3.46 6.98
CA ALA A 151 14.23 -2.26 7.79
C ALA A 151 13.07 -1.96 8.75
N ASN A 152 11.89 -2.47 8.46
CA ASN A 152 10.70 -2.36 9.31
C ASN A 152 10.50 -3.57 10.24
N GLY A 153 11.52 -4.37 10.42
CA GLY A 153 11.48 -5.52 11.33
C GLY A 153 11.00 -6.82 10.69
N GLY A 154 10.93 -6.86 9.38
CA GLY A 154 10.48 -8.04 8.65
C GLY A 154 11.45 -9.21 8.72
N VAL A 155 10.89 -10.41 8.73
CA VAL A 155 11.65 -11.67 8.73
C VAL A 155 11.25 -12.46 7.49
N VAL A 156 12.24 -12.85 6.68
CA VAL A 156 12.00 -13.73 5.53
C VAL A 156 11.68 -15.13 6.03
N THR A 157 10.52 -15.64 5.67
CA THR A 157 10.09 -16.98 6.06
C THR A 157 10.14 -17.98 4.92
N GLU A 158 10.07 -17.50 3.67
CA GLU A 158 10.06 -18.37 2.51
C GLU A 158 10.54 -17.59 1.29
N ARG A 159 11.19 -18.31 0.38
CA ARG A 159 11.54 -17.85 -0.96
C ARG A 159 11.09 -18.89 -1.96
N THR A 160 10.42 -18.43 -3.02
CA THR A 160 10.10 -19.26 -4.17
C THR A 160 10.93 -18.78 -5.36
N ASP A 161 10.72 -19.35 -6.52
CA ASP A 161 11.36 -18.88 -7.76
C ASP A 161 10.77 -17.55 -8.29
N GLU A 162 9.69 -17.07 -7.66
CA GLU A 162 9.02 -15.82 -8.05
C GLU A 162 9.04 -14.75 -6.96
N ARG A 163 8.93 -15.15 -5.67
CA ARG A 163 8.65 -14.22 -4.58
C ARG A 163 9.43 -14.51 -3.31
N VAL A 164 9.57 -13.45 -2.50
CA VAL A 164 10.04 -13.51 -1.12
C VAL A 164 8.83 -13.22 -0.22
N PHE A 165 8.68 -14.03 0.84
CA PHE A 165 7.60 -13.89 1.82
C PHE A 165 8.20 -13.36 3.12
N ILE A 166 7.75 -12.19 3.54
CA ILE A 166 8.28 -11.49 4.71
C ILE A 166 7.13 -11.20 5.66
N TRP A 167 7.29 -11.66 6.91
CA TRP A 167 6.33 -11.36 7.97
C TRP A 167 6.87 -10.27 8.87
N ILE A 168 6.01 -9.34 9.26
CA ILE A 168 6.35 -8.21 10.12
C ILE A 168 5.41 -8.20 11.31
N ASP A 169 5.97 -8.20 12.51
CA ASP A 169 5.21 -8.12 13.75
C ASP A 169 4.89 -6.65 14.04
N THR A 170 3.59 -6.32 14.12
CA THR A 170 3.14 -4.94 14.34
C THR A 170 3.22 -4.50 15.80
N LYS A 171 3.43 -5.45 16.72
CA LYS A 171 3.50 -5.16 18.17
C LYS A 171 4.90 -4.79 18.65
N LYS A 172 5.88 -4.93 17.80
CA LYS A 172 7.26 -4.57 18.14
C LYS A 172 7.57 -3.11 17.87
#